data_7a1aed1bfcd17a9944dd39a2665d18b1
#
_entry.id   7a1aed1bfcd17a9944dd39a2665d18b1
#
_cell.length_a   1.000
_cell.length_b   1.000
_cell.length_c   1.000
_cell.angle_alpha   90.00
_cell.angle_beta   90.00
_cell.angle_gamma   90.00
#
_symmetry.space_group_name_H-M   'P 1'
#
loop_
_entity.id
_entity.type
_entity.pdbx_description
1 polymer ?
#
loop_
_entity_poly.entity_id
_entity_poly.type
_entity_poly.pdbx_seq_one_letter_code
_entity_poly.pdbx_strand_id
1 'polypeptide(L)'
;HYLFNIPFSKLDIVIHPDAKVHSIFELNNHIYNMIYFFNDMNIPIFHYLNQKNNINFKKNIFKFSFNQSLDFKEVKNEEFPIYNFFKNLNKEIPSNLIRFNVANEFAVDLFKQNLIRYTDIYNIIRKILSLNLNYNLNNIKDIINYHELLEIKINEKIKF
;
A
#
# COMPACT_ATOMS: atom_id res chain seq x y z
N HIS A 1 2.87 -4.55 9.00
CA HIS A 1 2.33 -5.41 10.02
C HIS A 1 3.12 -6.71 10.14
N TYR A 2 3.11 -7.56 9.11
CA TYR A 2 3.74 -8.89 9.16
C TYR A 2 5.27 -8.85 9.27
N LEU A 3 5.93 -7.97 8.52
CA LEU A 3 7.41 -7.91 8.51
C LEU A 3 8.00 -7.41 9.84
N PHE A 4 7.32 -6.49 10.50
CA PHE A 4 7.82 -5.85 11.73
C PHE A 4 7.05 -6.26 12.97
N ASN A 5 6.05 -7.13 12.85
CA ASN A 5 5.16 -7.53 13.94
C ASN A 5 4.54 -6.32 14.67
N ILE A 6 4.17 -5.29 13.92
CA ILE A 6 3.53 -4.08 14.44
C ILE A 6 2.03 -4.20 14.25
N PRO A 7 1.19 -4.04 15.28
CA PRO A 7 -0.27 -4.12 15.13
C PRO A 7 -0.80 -3.02 14.21
N PHE A 8 -1.85 -3.33 13.45
CA PHE A 8 -2.47 -2.37 12.52
C PHE A 8 -2.91 -1.05 13.18
N SER A 9 -3.26 -1.09 14.46
CA SER A 9 -3.64 0.11 15.23
C SER A 9 -2.49 1.11 15.43
N LYS A 10 -1.24 0.68 15.21
CA LYS A 10 -0.04 1.55 15.26
C LYS A 10 0.47 1.95 13.88
N LEU A 11 -0.25 1.61 12.83
CA LEU A 11 0.09 1.96 11.45
C LEU A 11 -0.89 3.03 10.97
N ASP A 12 -0.36 4.13 10.44
CA ASP A 12 -1.17 5.17 9.84
C ASP A 12 -0.51 5.70 8.57
N ILE A 13 -1.22 6.55 7.81
CA ILE A 13 -0.74 7.13 6.57
C ILE A 13 -0.89 8.64 6.66
N VAL A 14 0.17 9.34 6.29
CA VAL A 14 0.17 10.79 6.04
C VAL A 14 0.62 11.05 4.61
N ILE A 15 0.12 12.12 4.01
CA ILE A 15 0.49 12.54 2.67
C ILE A 15 1.58 13.60 2.78
N HIS A 16 2.73 13.33 2.17
CA HIS A 16 3.78 14.33 1.96
C HIS A 16 3.82 14.67 0.47
N PRO A 17 3.36 15.89 0.04
CA PRO A 17 3.20 16.23 -1.37
C PRO A 17 4.48 16.12 -2.19
N ASP A 18 5.61 16.49 -1.59
CA ASP A 18 6.93 16.39 -2.23
C ASP A 18 7.45 14.95 -2.33
N ALA A 19 6.82 14.00 -1.63
CA ALA A 19 7.19 12.58 -1.57
C ALA A 19 8.67 12.32 -1.24
N LYS A 20 9.33 13.21 -0.50
CA LYS A 20 10.73 13.07 -0.07
C LYS A 20 10.87 12.35 1.27
N VAL A 21 9.85 12.45 2.14
CA VAL A 21 9.74 11.66 3.36
C VAL A 21 8.96 10.39 3.02
N HIS A 22 9.59 9.24 3.17
CA HIS A 22 9.04 7.95 2.76
C HIS A 22 8.49 7.13 3.92
N SER A 23 8.99 7.36 5.12
CA SER A 23 8.44 6.77 6.33
C SER A 23 8.80 7.59 7.56
N ILE A 24 7.95 7.51 8.57
CA ILE A 24 8.13 8.13 9.87
C ILE A 24 7.92 7.05 10.93
N PHE A 25 8.85 6.95 11.87
CA PHE A 25 8.77 6.01 12.99
C PHE A 25 8.71 6.81 14.29
N GLU A 26 7.67 6.60 15.05
CA GLU A 26 7.61 7.06 16.44
C GLU A 26 8.23 6.00 17.35
N LEU A 27 9.27 6.38 18.06
CA LEU A 27 9.92 5.58 19.09
C LEU A 27 9.31 5.89 20.45
N ASN A 28 9.67 5.07 21.45
CA ASN A 28 9.33 5.35 22.85
C ASN A 28 9.80 6.76 23.22
N ASN A 29 9.00 7.48 24.01
CA ASN A 29 9.28 8.84 24.47
C ASN A 29 9.12 9.94 23.39
N HIS A 30 8.25 9.74 22.41
CA HIS A 30 7.89 10.76 21.41
C HIS A 30 9.08 11.21 20.53
N ILE A 31 10.07 10.34 20.33
CA ILE A 31 11.17 10.57 19.39
C ILE A 31 10.72 10.06 18.02
N TYR A 32 10.81 10.93 17.01
CA TYR A 32 10.47 10.60 15.64
C TYR A 32 11.72 10.47 14.78
N ASN A 33 11.82 9.39 14.03
CA ASN A 33 12.81 9.21 12.98
C ASN A 33 12.12 9.23 11.63
N MET A 34 12.69 9.97 10.69
CA MET A 34 12.17 10.06 9.33
C MET A 34 13.19 9.52 8.33
N ILE A 35 12.71 8.71 7.38
CA ILE A 35 13.52 8.32 6.23
C ILE A 35 13.23 9.31 5.11
N TYR A 36 14.25 10.10 4.81
CA TYR A 36 14.19 11.15 3.79
C TYR A 36 15.20 10.84 2.68
N PHE A 37 14.75 10.80 1.43
CA PHE A 37 15.58 10.75 0.24
C PHE A 37 14.83 11.29 -0.98
N PHE A 38 15.55 11.60 -2.06
CA PHE A 38 14.94 12.03 -3.31
C PHE A 38 14.16 10.89 -3.96
N ASN A 39 13.12 11.23 -4.75
CA ASN A 39 12.22 10.28 -5.43
C ASN A 39 12.94 9.47 -6.53
N ASP A 40 13.99 8.76 -6.15
CA ASP A 40 14.75 7.85 -6.97
C ASP A 40 15.01 6.57 -6.17
N MET A 41 14.31 5.51 -6.49
CA MET A 41 14.41 4.22 -5.81
C MET A 41 15.79 3.57 -5.92
N ASN A 42 16.63 4.02 -6.86
CA ASN A 42 18.02 3.55 -6.90
C ASN A 42 18.81 3.98 -5.64
N ILE A 43 18.45 5.08 -5.00
CA ILE A 43 19.13 5.57 -3.81
C ILE A 43 19.02 4.58 -2.64
N PRO A 44 17.82 4.23 -2.15
CA PRO A 44 17.72 3.31 -1.02
C PRO A 44 18.17 1.88 -1.38
N ILE A 45 17.92 1.41 -2.60
CA ILE A 45 18.37 0.08 -3.06
C ILE A 45 19.91 0.03 -3.07
N PHE A 46 20.56 1.03 -3.68
CA PHE A 46 22.01 1.11 -3.70
C PHE A 46 22.59 1.21 -2.30
N HIS A 47 22.02 2.06 -1.45
CA HIS A 47 22.47 2.20 -0.06
C HIS A 47 22.39 0.87 0.67
N TYR A 48 21.29 0.14 0.55
CA TYR A 48 21.11 -1.15 1.22
C TYR A 48 22.09 -2.21 0.73
N LEU A 49 22.28 -2.33 -0.58
CA LEU A 49 23.19 -3.33 -1.17
C LEU A 49 24.67 -3.03 -0.87
N ASN A 50 25.01 -1.78 -0.64
CA ASN A 50 26.40 -1.36 -0.44
C ASN A 50 26.75 -0.99 1.01
N GLN A 51 25.93 -1.33 1.99
CA GLN A 51 26.17 -1.03 3.40
C GLN A 51 27.56 -1.45 3.90
N LYS A 52 28.14 -2.53 3.32
CA LYS A 52 29.46 -3.05 3.72
C LYS A 52 30.62 -2.54 2.88
N ASN A 53 30.39 -1.89 1.74
CA ASN A 53 31.42 -1.67 0.73
C ASN A 53 31.89 -0.24 0.58
N ASN A 54 31.38 0.73 1.34
CA ASN A 54 31.71 2.17 1.25
C ASN A 54 31.76 2.74 -0.20
N ILE A 55 30.97 2.15 -1.11
CA ILE A 55 30.90 2.62 -2.49
C ILE A 55 30.03 3.86 -2.54
N ASN A 56 30.58 4.97 -3.03
CA ASN A 56 29.82 6.19 -3.19
C ASN A 56 28.88 6.13 -4.40
N PHE A 57 27.63 6.51 -4.18
CA PHE A 57 26.67 6.69 -5.26
C PHE A 57 27.05 7.93 -6.08
N LYS A 58 27.61 7.74 -7.28
CA LYS A 58 28.13 8.82 -8.15
C LYS A 58 27.06 9.59 -8.94
N LYS A 59 25.82 9.58 -8.55
CA LYS A 59 24.81 10.43 -9.17
C LYS A 59 24.91 11.85 -8.60
N ASN A 60 24.73 12.89 -9.42
CA ASN A 60 24.65 14.28 -8.94
C ASN A 60 23.47 14.37 -7.96
N ILE A 61 23.76 14.15 -6.68
CA ILE A 61 22.76 14.20 -5.62
C ILE A 61 22.56 15.68 -5.31
N PHE A 62 21.34 16.14 -5.45
CA PHE A 62 20.93 17.45 -5.01
C PHE A 62 21.33 17.64 -3.55
N LYS A 63 21.93 18.77 -3.22
CA LYS A 63 22.23 19.10 -1.83
C LYS A 63 20.93 19.30 -1.07
N PHE A 64 20.89 18.84 0.17
CA PHE A 64 19.78 19.13 1.08
C PHE A 64 19.62 20.66 1.18
N SER A 65 18.42 21.16 0.93
CA SER A 65 18.12 22.59 1.08
C SER A 65 17.52 22.83 2.46
N PHE A 66 18.19 23.61 3.27
CA PHE A 66 17.71 24.00 4.59
C PHE A 66 16.49 24.94 4.55
N ASN A 67 16.14 25.47 3.39
CA ASN A 67 14.99 26.36 3.19
C ASN A 67 13.73 25.64 2.74
N GLN A 68 13.66 24.31 2.89
CA GLN A 68 12.48 23.53 2.54
C GLN A 68 11.63 23.27 3.78
N SER A 69 10.32 23.57 3.68
CA SER A 69 9.34 23.04 4.62
C SER A 69 9.04 21.58 4.31
N LEU A 70 8.72 20.81 5.33
CA LEU A 70 8.19 19.46 5.21
C LEU A 70 6.71 19.50 5.55
N ASP A 71 5.87 19.61 4.53
CA ASP A 71 4.43 19.71 4.71
C ASP A 71 3.80 18.32 4.71
N PHE A 72 2.96 18.07 5.71
CA PHE A 72 2.20 16.84 5.83
C PHE A 72 0.71 17.13 5.84
N LYS A 73 -0.07 16.27 5.19
CA LYS A 73 -1.53 16.35 5.14
C LYS A 73 -2.14 15.05 5.63
N GLU A 74 -3.22 15.17 6.35
CA GLU A 74 -4.04 14.02 6.70
C GLU A 74 -4.72 13.44 5.46
N VAL A 75 -4.94 12.12 5.48
CA VAL A 75 -5.72 11.43 4.46
C VAL A 75 -7.20 11.66 4.73
N LYS A 76 -7.84 12.49 3.92
CA LYS A 76 -9.29 12.75 4.03
C LYS A 76 -10.10 11.64 3.37
N ASN A 77 -11.14 11.19 4.06
CA ASN A 77 -11.99 10.09 3.61
C ASN A 77 -12.68 10.37 2.26
N GLU A 78 -13.04 11.62 2.01
CA GLU A 78 -13.70 12.07 0.78
C GLU A 78 -12.75 12.00 -0.42
N GLU A 79 -11.47 12.28 -0.19
CA GLU A 79 -10.44 12.25 -1.24
C GLU A 79 -9.93 10.83 -1.47
N PHE A 80 -9.91 10.00 -0.43
CA PHE A 80 -9.36 8.64 -0.44
C PHE A 80 -10.33 7.60 0.15
N PRO A 81 -11.48 7.36 -0.48
CA PRO A 81 -12.52 6.48 0.06
C PRO A 81 -12.05 5.02 0.21
N ILE A 82 -11.10 4.56 -0.63
CA ILE A 82 -10.49 3.22 -0.53
C ILE A 82 -9.72 3.08 0.78
N TYR A 83 -8.98 4.12 1.20
CA TYR A 83 -8.24 4.09 2.45
C TYR A 83 -9.18 3.96 3.65
N ASN A 84 -10.25 4.76 3.69
CA ASN A 84 -11.25 4.66 4.75
C ASN A 84 -11.90 3.28 4.79
N PHE A 85 -12.25 2.73 3.64
CA PHE A 85 -12.79 1.37 3.54
C PHE A 85 -11.80 0.33 4.08
N PHE A 86 -10.53 0.40 3.68
CA PHE A 86 -9.47 -0.48 4.17
C PHE A 86 -9.23 -0.32 5.68
N LYS A 87 -9.29 0.90 6.20
CA LYS A 87 -9.12 1.18 7.64
C LYS A 87 -10.18 0.44 8.48
N ASN A 88 -11.41 0.35 7.98
CA ASN A 88 -12.53 -0.31 8.63
C ASN A 88 -12.67 -1.82 8.31
N LEU A 89 -11.87 -2.34 7.40
CA LEU A 89 -11.88 -3.76 7.05
C LEU A 89 -11.39 -4.59 8.25
N ASN A 90 -12.11 -5.69 8.55
CA ASN A 90 -11.62 -6.62 9.57
C ASN A 90 -10.38 -7.37 9.06
N LYS A 91 -9.22 -6.97 9.54
CA LYS A 91 -7.90 -7.45 9.15
C LYS A 91 -7.46 -8.70 9.90
N GLU A 92 -8.16 -9.04 10.98
CA GLU A 92 -7.96 -10.29 11.73
C GLU A 92 -8.37 -11.53 10.91
N ILE A 93 -9.14 -11.32 9.84
CA ILE A 93 -9.52 -12.35 8.90
C ILE A 93 -8.59 -12.27 7.68
N PRO A 94 -7.57 -13.15 7.54
CA PRO A 94 -6.57 -13.06 6.48
C PRO A 94 -7.18 -13.09 5.07
N SER A 95 -8.27 -13.83 4.86
CA SER A 95 -8.98 -13.88 3.58
C SER A 95 -9.55 -12.52 3.14
N ASN A 96 -9.83 -11.61 4.07
CA ASN A 96 -10.27 -10.26 3.74
C ASN A 96 -9.16 -9.44 3.07
N LEU A 97 -7.92 -9.60 3.52
CA LEU A 97 -6.76 -8.89 2.96
C LEU A 97 -6.46 -9.39 1.55
N ILE A 98 -6.50 -10.72 1.35
CA ILE A 98 -6.28 -11.30 0.01
C ILE A 98 -7.40 -10.87 -0.93
N ARG A 99 -8.65 -10.93 -0.49
CA ARG A 99 -9.80 -10.49 -1.30
C ARG A 99 -9.71 -9.01 -1.67
N PHE A 100 -9.26 -8.17 -0.74
CA PHE A 100 -9.03 -6.75 -1.02
C PHE A 100 -7.95 -6.57 -2.08
N ASN A 101 -6.83 -7.29 -1.98
CA ASN A 101 -5.73 -7.21 -2.94
C ASN A 101 -6.19 -7.64 -4.34
N VAL A 102 -6.81 -8.82 -4.46
CA VAL A 102 -7.31 -9.34 -5.74
C VAL A 102 -8.35 -8.40 -6.36
N ALA A 103 -9.27 -7.86 -5.53
CA ALA A 103 -10.26 -6.88 -6.00
C ALA A 103 -9.61 -5.60 -6.53
N ASN A 104 -8.55 -5.14 -5.86
CA ASN A 104 -7.80 -3.96 -6.30
C ASN A 104 -7.04 -4.23 -7.61
N GLU A 105 -6.34 -5.34 -7.71
CA GLU A 105 -5.63 -5.74 -8.94
C GLU A 105 -6.60 -5.82 -10.12
N PHE A 106 -7.71 -6.51 -9.97
CA PHE A 106 -8.74 -6.61 -10.99
C PHE A 106 -9.27 -5.23 -11.44
N ALA A 107 -9.61 -4.36 -10.48
CA ALA A 107 -10.13 -3.02 -10.81
C ALA A 107 -9.07 -2.14 -11.50
N VAL A 108 -7.82 -2.22 -11.06
CA VAL A 108 -6.70 -1.49 -11.67
C VAL A 108 -6.44 -1.98 -13.10
N ASP A 109 -6.54 -3.28 -13.36
CA ASP A 109 -6.35 -3.83 -14.71
C ASP A 109 -7.48 -3.39 -15.66
N LEU A 110 -8.71 -3.33 -15.21
CA LEU A 110 -9.81 -2.76 -15.99
C LEU A 110 -9.56 -1.27 -16.30
N PHE A 111 -9.06 -0.51 -15.35
CA PHE A 111 -8.71 0.89 -15.55
C PHE A 111 -7.58 1.05 -16.58
N LYS A 112 -6.51 0.25 -16.50
CA LYS A 112 -5.41 0.26 -17.48
C LYS A 112 -5.88 -0.08 -18.89
N GLN A 113 -6.90 -0.93 -19.01
CA GLN A 113 -7.54 -1.28 -20.27
C GLN A 113 -8.54 -0.23 -20.77
N ASN A 114 -8.71 0.88 -20.04
CA ASN A 114 -9.70 1.94 -20.31
C ASN A 114 -11.18 1.45 -20.32
N LEU A 115 -11.47 0.37 -19.62
CA LEU A 115 -12.83 -0.17 -19.51
C LEU A 115 -13.64 0.52 -18.40
N ILE A 116 -12.97 1.18 -17.46
CA ILE A 116 -13.58 1.91 -16.35
C ILE A 116 -12.85 3.23 -16.10
N ARG A 117 -13.48 4.16 -15.39
CA ARG A 117 -12.86 5.40 -14.91
C ARG A 117 -12.08 5.13 -13.60
N TYR A 118 -11.13 5.97 -13.26
CA TYR A 118 -10.40 5.91 -12.00
C TYR A 118 -11.34 5.86 -10.78
N THR A 119 -12.39 6.67 -10.79
CA THR A 119 -13.39 6.74 -9.71
C THR A 119 -14.19 5.44 -9.53
N ASP A 120 -14.26 4.59 -10.55
CA ASP A 120 -15.02 3.35 -10.52
C ASP A 120 -14.26 2.22 -9.79
N ILE A 121 -12.93 2.35 -9.63
CA ILE A 121 -12.06 1.40 -8.90
C ILE A 121 -12.64 1.13 -7.50
N TYR A 122 -12.95 2.17 -6.74
CA TYR A 122 -13.51 2.04 -5.40
C TYR A 122 -14.83 1.24 -5.39
N ASN A 123 -15.73 1.53 -6.30
CA ASN A 123 -17.03 0.86 -6.38
C ASN A 123 -16.90 -0.63 -6.70
N ILE A 124 -15.96 -0.98 -7.56
CA ILE A 124 -15.66 -2.38 -7.92
C ILE A 124 -15.09 -3.13 -6.73
N ILE A 125 -14.09 -2.57 -6.05
CA ILE A 125 -13.51 -3.17 -4.85
C ILE A 125 -14.60 -3.41 -3.81
N ARG A 126 -15.43 -2.41 -3.53
CA ARG A 126 -16.53 -2.52 -2.58
C ARG A 126 -17.53 -3.60 -2.97
N LYS A 127 -17.89 -3.70 -4.26
CA LYS A 127 -18.79 -4.72 -4.78
C LYS A 127 -18.22 -6.13 -4.59
N ILE A 128 -16.94 -6.34 -4.90
CA ILE A 128 -16.28 -7.64 -4.72
C ILE A 128 -16.19 -8.03 -3.24
N LEU A 129 -15.88 -7.08 -2.38
CA LEU A 129 -15.78 -7.34 -0.95
C LEU A 129 -17.13 -7.60 -0.26
N SER A 130 -18.22 -7.14 -0.85
CA SER A 130 -19.57 -7.49 -0.37
C SER A 130 -19.99 -8.94 -0.70
N LEU A 131 -19.28 -9.61 -1.61
CA LEU A 131 -19.52 -11.02 -1.89
C LEU A 131 -19.06 -11.85 -0.68
N ASN A 132 -19.90 -12.72 -0.18
CA ASN A 132 -19.54 -13.62 0.93
C ASN A 132 -18.65 -14.76 0.42
N LEU A 133 -17.35 -14.53 0.43
CA LEU A 133 -16.32 -15.44 -0.08
C LEU A 133 -15.26 -15.70 1.00
N ASN A 134 -15.67 -15.92 2.24
CA ASN A 134 -14.75 -16.24 3.32
C ASN A 134 -14.11 -17.62 3.08
N TYR A 135 -12.82 -17.70 3.37
CA TYR A 135 -12.03 -18.92 3.21
C TYR A 135 -11.05 -19.07 4.37
N ASN A 136 -10.87 -20.29 4.86
CA ASN A 136 -9.88 -20.58 5.88
C ASN A 136 -8.51 -20.77 5.21
N LEU A 137 -7.53 -20.02 5.67
CA LEU A 137 -6.17 -20.01 5.13
C LEU A 137 -5.23 -20.60 6.18
N ASN A 138 -4.77 -21.80 5.97
CA ASN A 138 -3.90 -22.51 6.92
C ASN A 138 -2.43 -22.56 6.43
N ASN A 139 -2.22 -22.41 5.13
CA ASN A 139 -0.90 -22.53 4.50
C ASN A 139 -0.83 -21.76 3.19
N ILE A 140 0.35 -21.68 2.61
CA ILE A 140 0.59 -20.95 1.35
C ILE A 140 -0.25 -21.50 0.18
N LYS A 141 -0.47 -22.82 0.13
CA LYS A 141 -1.27 -23.43 -0.93
C LYS A 141 -2.72 -22.98 -0.87
N ASP A 142 -3.28 -22.84 0.34
CA ASP A 142 -4.63 -22.30 0.51
C ASP A 142 -4.74 -20.85 0.01
N ILE A 143 -3.69 -20.05 0.22
CA ILE A 143 -3.63 -18.66 -0.26
C ILE A 143 -3.66 -18.63 -1.79
N ILE A 144 -2.84 -19.45 -2.45
CA ILE A 144 -2.77 -19.54 -3.91
C ILE A 144 -4.11 -20.01 -4.48
N ASN A 145 -4.66 -21.11 -3.96
CA ASN A 145 -5.93 -21.65 -4.41
C ASN A 145 -7.08 -20.64 -4.22
N TYR A 146 -7.05 -19.89 -3.11
CA TYR A 146 -8.07 -18.88 -2.84
C TYR A 146 -7.95 -17.69 -3.79
N HIS A 147 -6.73 -17.26 -4.13
CA HIS A 147 -6.50 -16.22 -5.11
C HIS A 147 -7.09 -16.60 -6.48
N GLU A 148 -6.75 -17.78 -6.99
CA GLU A 148 -7.28 -18.31 -8.26
C GLU A 148 -8.82 -18.42 -8.25
N LEU A 149 -9.38 -18.91 -7.14
CA LEU A 149 -10.83 -19.02 -6.97
C LEU A 149 -11.50 -17.63 -7.02
N LEU A 150 -10.88 -16.63 -6.41
CA LEU A 150 -11.39 -15.25 -6.43
C LEU A 150 -11.38 -14.68 -7.84
N GLU A 151 -10.31 -14.84 -8.59
CA GLU A 151 -10.22 -14.37 -9.99
C GLU A 151 -11.34 -14.97 -10.85
N ILE A 152 -11.57 -16.28 -10.76
CA ILE A 152 -12.64 -16.96 -11.49
C ILE A 152 -14.00 -16.37 -11.10
N LYS A 153 -14.30 -16.29 -9.79
CA LYS A 153 -15.59 -15.81 -9.30
C LYS A 153 -15.85 -14.34 -9.60
N ILE A 154 -14.81 -13.50 -9.60
CA ILE A 154 -14.92 -12.10 -9.95
C ILE A 154 -15.27 -11.96 -11.43
N ASN A 155 -14.57 -12.67 -12.32
CA ASN A 155 -14.85 -12.67 -13.75
C ASN A 155 -16.26 -13.17 -14.11
N GLU A 156 -16.81 -14.12 -13.33
CA GLU A 156 -18.18 -14.60 -13.53
C GLU A 156 -19.24 -13.58 -13.09
N LYS A 157 -19.00 -12.87 -11.97
CA LYS A 157 -20.02 -12.03 -11.33
C LYS A 157 -19.94 -10.56 -11.70
N ILE A 158 -18.79 -10.10 -12.16
CA ILE A 158 -18.54 -8.71 -12.55
C ILE A 158 -18.42 -8.68 -14.08
N LYS A 159 -19.56 -8.54 -14.73
CA LYS A 159 -19.63 -8.28 -16.19
C LYS A 159 -19.70 -6.77 -16.40
N PHE A 160 -18.92 -6.27 -17.38
CA PHE A 160 -18.89 -4.88 -17.86
C PHE A 160 -19.54 -4.79 -19.23
#